data_9bf82fd92bc8bef5b3b79039f36dad15
#
_entry.id   9bf82fd92bc8bef5b3b79039f36dad15
#
_cell.length_a   1.000
_cell.length_b   1.000
_cell.length_c   1.000
_cell.angle_alpha   90.00
_cell.angle_beta   90.00
_cell.angle_gamma   90.00
#
_symmetry.space_group_name_H-M   'P 1'
#
loop_
_entity.id
_entity.type
_entity.pdbx_description
1 polymer ?
#
loop_
_entity_poly.entity_id
_entity_poly.type
_entity_poly.pdbx_seq_one_letter_code
_entity_poly.pdbx_strand_id
1 'polypeptide(L)'
;DSCGVVHIGDHHVSPGKKMFTWAYNQLSKTWENTLTDTDGQYAELMAGSYTDNQPNFAWLEPYETKEFSQYWYPIQKIGTPDYANLKCALSLQAEHVWIQATETFGDAHVEITCGNKTILSEQVTLNAASPVMLSWARPEGCAAISVTAGGKTIACYREEKPDNLKKPPVKDPMPLASEVRSADELYLAGVHVEQYRDPAVMPDAYWLEGLKRDPYHADCLLGMAKYCCQMGRLSEAERYARKGLDLSLIHI
;
A
#
# COMPACT_ATOMS: atom_id res chain seq x y z
N ASP A 1 -4.45 -12.15 -25.79
CA ASP A 1 -4.05 -10.74 -25.86
C ASP A 1 -3.25 -10.39 -24.61
N SER A 2 -2.01 -9.98 -24.80
CA SER A 2 -1.12 -9.61 -23.69
C SER A 2 -1.29 -8.12 -23.37
N CYS A 3 -2.40 -7.78 -22.75
CA CYS A 3 -2.71 -6.42 -22.30
C CYS A 3 -2.75 -6.35 -20.77
N GLY A 4 -2.49 -5.19 -20.22
CA GLY A 4 -2.55 -4.94 -18.80
C GLY A 4 -2.74 -3.45 -18.49
N VAL A 5 -2.79 -3.14 -17.21
CA VAL A 5 -2.91 -1.77 -16.69
C VAL A 5 -1.81 -1.53 -15.68
N VAL A 6 -1.13 -0.41 -15.79
CA VAL A 6 -0.21 0.10 -14.78
C VAL A 6 -0.93 1.12 -13.90
N HIS A 7 -0.76 0.99 -12.60
CA HIS A 7 -1.20 1.96 -11.61
C HIS A 7 0.00 2.60 -10.93
N ILE A 8 0.06 3.92 -10.95
CA ILE A 8 1.10 4.73 -10.31
C ILE A 8 0.45 5.56 -9.19
N GLY A 9 1.00 5.48 -8.00
CA GLY A 9 0.59 6.28 -6.86
C GLY A 9 1.71 6.33 -5.83
N ASP A 10 1.73 7.40 -5.04
CA ASP A 10 2.65 7.52 -3.92
C ASP A 10 2.25 6.53 -2.82
N HIS A 11 3.12 5.56 -2.53
CA HIS A 11 2.85 4.53 -1.52
C HIS A 11 2.79 5.07 -0.08
N HIS A 12 3.34 6.25 0.19
CA HIS A 12 3.22 6.91 1.50
C HIS A 12 1.83 7.52 1.72
N VAL A 13 1.10 7.81 0.65
CA VAL A 13 -0.24 8.41 0.70
C VAL A 13 -1.31 7.39 0.32
N SER A 14 -0.99 6.51 -0.63
CA SER A 14 -1.92 5.53 -1.19
C SER A 14 -1.28 4.12 -1.17
N PRO A 15 -1.10 3.53 0.02
CA PRO A 15 -0.41 2.23 0.19
C PRO A 15 -1.26 1.04 -0.24
N GLY A 16 -2.58 1.14 -0.16
CA GLY A 16 -3.52 0.02 -0.33
C GLY A 16 -3.77 -0.38 -1.77
N LYS A 17 -2.75 -0.93 -2.45
CA LYS A 17 -2.86 -1.47 -3.80
C LYS A 17 -3.11 -2.96 -3.75
N LYS A 18 -4.27 -3.41 -4.22
CA LYS A 18 -4.59 -4.82 -4.34
C LYS A 18 -5.51 -5.12 -5.51
N MET A 19 -5.52 -6.36 -5.94
CA MET A 19 -6.47 -6.92 -6.88
C MET A 19 -7.34 -7.93 -6.15
N PHE A 20 -8.64 -7.84 -6.35
CA PHE A 20 -9.60 -8.82 -5.87
C PHE A 20 -10.27 -9.53 -7.05
N THR A 21 -10.44 -10.83 -6.93
CA THR A 21 -11.25 -11.65 -7.83
C THR A 21 -12.05 -12.65 -7.00
N TRP A 22 -13.21 -13.06 -7.47
CA TRP A 22 -13.92 -14.18 -6.88
C TRP A 22 -13.14 -15.48 -7.10
N ALA A 23 -13.18 -16.40 -6.14
CA ALA A 23 -12.54 -17.69 -6.28
C ALA A 23 -13.17 -18.49 -7.45
N TYR A 24 -12.45 -19.47 -7.98
CA TYR A 24 -12.87 -20.24 -9.16
C TYR A 24 -13.67 -21.49 -8.80
N ASN A 25 -14.74 -21.33 -8.00
CA ASN A 25 -15.67 -22.40 -7.63
C ASN A 25 -17.09 -22.10 -8.11
N GLN A 26 -18.02 -23.02 -7.91
CA GLN A 26 -19.40 -22.88 -8.41
C GLN A 26 -20.14 -21.69 -7.80
N LEU A 27 -19.94 -21.43 -6.51
CA LEU A 27 -20.56 -20.27 -5.83
C LEU A 27 -20.02 -18.97 -6.39
N SER A 28 -18.72 -18.89 -6.61
CA SER A 28 -18.06 -17.70 -7.18
C SER A 28 -18.56 -17.41 -8.59
N LYS A 29 -18.75 -18.43 -9.42
CA LYS A 29 -19.33 -18.28 -10.76
C LYS A 29 -20.76 -17.71 -10.71
N THR A 30 -21.54 -18.09 -9.70
CA THR A 30 -22.88 -17.53 -9.52
C THR A 30 -22.82 -16.04 -9.23
N TRP A 31 -21.88 -15.61 -8.38
CA TRP A 31 -21.64 -14.19 -8.09
C TRP A 31 -21.12 -13.43 -9.31
N GLU A 32 -20.18 -14.00 -10.04
CA GLU A 32 -19.67 -13.40 -11.29
C GLU A 32 -20.80 -13.13 -12.29
N ASN A 33 -21.70 -14.09 -12.51
CA ASN A 33 -22.84 -13.93 -13.40
C ASN A 33 -23.81 -12.81 -12.97
N THR A 34 -23.74 -12.38 -11.72
CA THR A 34 -24.52 -11.23 -11.21
C THR A 34 -23.83 -9.89 -11.48
N LEU A 35 -22.49 -9.90 -11.56
CA LEU A 35 -21.67 -8.70 -11.71
C LEU A 35 -21.29 -8.41 -13.17
N THR A 36 -21.10 -9.47 -13.98
CA THR A 36 -20.76 -9.39 -15.40
C THR A 36 -21.70 -10.28 -16.21
N ASP A 37 -22.11 -9.84 -17.39
CA ASP A 37 -22.97 -10.65 -18.25
C ASP A 37 -22.16 -11.73 -18.99
N THR A 38 -21.44 -11.34 -20.05
CA THR A 38 -20.66 -12.24 -20.91
C THR A 38 -19.17 -11.86 -21.01
N ASP A 39 -18.74 -10.86 -20.26
CA ASP A 39 -17.42 -10.25 -20.41
C ASP A 39 -16.30 -11.02 -19.67
N GLY A 40 -16.63 -12.16 -19.08
CA GLY A 40 -15.68 -13.02 -18.39
C GLY A 40 -15.60 -12.75 -16.89
N GLN A 41 -14.47 -13.08 -16.32
CA GLN A 41 -14.27 -13.07 -14.88
C GLN A 41 -14.15 -11.65 -14.33
N TYR A 42 -14.89 -11.38 -13.26
CA TYR A 42 -14.84 -10.09 -12.55
C TYR A 42 -13.53 -9.90 -11.81
N ALA A 43 -12.96 -8.71 -11.90
CA ALA A 43 -11.79 -8.29 -11.14
C ALA A 43 -11.92 -6.84 -10.67
N GLU A 44 -11.53 -6.60 -9.44
CA GLU A 44 -11.43 -5.26 -8.87
C GLU A 44 -9.96 -4.85 -8.73
N LEU A 45 -9.60 -3.71 -9.32
CA LEU A 45 -8.32 -3.09 -9.09
C LEU A 45 -8.50 -2.02 -8.02
N MET A 46 -8.02 -2.29 -6.81
CA MET A 46 -8.20 -1.43 -5.66
C MET A 46 -6.94 -0.64 -5.35
N ALA A 47 -7.12 0.65 -5.12
CA ALA A 47 -6.06 1.57 -4.74
C ALA A 47 -6.54 2.41 -3.56
N GLY A 48 -6.38 1.86 -2.36
CA GLY A 48 -6.76 2.52 -1.11
C GLY A 48 -5.86 3.73 -0.83
N SER A 49 -6.47 4.82 -0.37
CA SER A 49 -5.77 5.99 0.12
C SER A 49 -5.63 5.93 1.63
N TYR A 50 -4.46 6.29 2.13
CA TYR A 50 -4.10 6.43 3.55
C TYR A 50 -4.02 5.13 4.37
N THR A 51 -4.54 4.02 3.88
CA THR A 51 -4.52 2.72 4.56
C THR A 51 -4.05 1.62 3.63
N ASP A 52 -3.42 0.59 4.19
CA ASP A 52 -2.96 -0.56 3.40
C ASP A 52 -4.13 -1.38 2.88
N ASN A 53 -5.09 -1.68 3.74
CA ASN A 53 -6.21 -2.55 3.43
C ASN A 53 -7.27 -2.53 4.54
N GLN A 54 -8.48 -3.03 4.25
CA GLN A 54 -9.44 -3.37 5.29
C GLN A 54 -8.88 -4.49 6.20
N PRO A 55 -9.09 -4.41 7.51
CA PRO A 55 -9.90 -3.43 8.25
C PRO A 55 -9.15 -2.17 8.71
N ASN A 56 -8.02 -1.85 8.13
CA ASN A 56 -7.26 -0.66 8.48
C ASN A 56 -8.04 0.62 8.13
N PHE A 57 -7.92 1.64 8.97
CA PHE A 57 -8.59 2.92 8.80
C PHE A 57 -7.58 4.06 8.86
N ALA A 58 -7.90 5.12 8.14
CA ALA A 58 -7.28 6.43 8.32
C ALA A 58 -8.35 7.43 8.75
N TRP A 59 -7.95 8.37 9.58
CA TRP A 59 -8.81 9.42 10.07
C TRP A 59 -8.62 10.69 9.24
N LEU A 60 -9.72 11.39 9.01
CA LEU A 60 -9.75 12.79 8.61
C LEU A 60 -10.28 13.58 9.79
N GLU A 61 -9.47 14.49 10.33
CA GLU A 61 -9.89 15.38 11.39
C GLU A 61 -10.91 16.42 10.87
N PRO A 62 -11.74 17.00 11.72
CA PRO A 62 -12.63 18.09 11.31
C PRO A 62 -11.82 19.21 10.62
N TYR A 63 -12.30 19.62 9.44
CA TYR A 63 -11.66 20.63 8.56
C TYR A 63 -10.32 20.21 7.93
N GLU A 64 -9.87 18.97 8.11
CA GLU A 64 -8.71 18.42 7.41
C GLU A 64 -9.07 18.10 5.95
N THR A 65 -8.17 18.47 5.05
CA THR A 65 -8.23 18.08 3.63
C THR A 65 -6.96 17.30 3.29
N LYS A 66 -7.12 16.16 2.63
CA LYS A 66 -6.02 15.38 2.06
C LYS A 66 -6.18 15.28 0.56
N GLU A 67 -5.13 15.64 -0.15
CA GLU A 67 -5.09 15.57 -1.61
C GLU A 67 -4.01 14.58 -2.05
N PHE A 68 -4.32 13.80 -3.07
CA PHE A 68 -3.37 12.88 -3.67
C PHE A 68 -3.74 12.61 -5.12
N SER A 69 -2.75 12.15 -5.91
CA SER A 69 -2.94 11.81 -7.32
C SER A 69 -2.59 10.36 -7.56
N GLN A 70 -3.39 9.71 -8.38
CA GLN A 70 -3.13 8.38 -8.90
C GLN A 70 -3.27 8.41 -10.42
N TYR A 71 -2.49 7.58 -11.10
CA TYR A 71 -2.44 7.55 -12.55
C TYR A 71 -2.59 6.12 -13.02
N TRP A 72 -3.34 5.94 -14.11
CA TRP A 72 -3.60 4.66 -14.73
C TRP A 72 -3.28 4.77 -16.21
N TYR A 73 -2.57 3.79 -16.76
CA TYR A 73 -2.38 3.71 -18.20
C TYR A 73 -2.32 2.25 -18.68
N PRO A 74 -2.81 1.98 -19.92
CA PRO A 74 -2.78 0.65 -20.47
C PRO A 74 -1.37 0.28 -20.96
N ILE A 75 -1.05 -1.01 -20.86
CA ILE A 75 0.15 -1.61 -21.45
C ILE A 75 -0.25 -2.79 -22.33
N GLN A 76 0.57 -3.09 -23.33
CA GLN A 76 0.36 -4.25 -24.21
C GLN A 76 1.68 -4.88 -24.63
N LYS A 77 1.68 -6.20 -24.81
CA LYS A 77 2.80 -7.01 -25.31
C LYS A 77 4.04 -7.07 -24.41
N ILE A 78 4.22 -6.19 -23.47
CA ILE A 78 5.44 -6.12 -22.64
C ILE A 78 5.42 -7.11 -21.46
N GLY A 79 4.31 -7.82 -21.24
CA GLY A 79 4.13 -8.68 -20.06
C GLY A 79 4.03 -7.87 -18.75
N THR A 80 4.38 -8.49 -17.63
CA THR A 80 4.43 -7.78 -16.34
C THR A 80 5.67 -6.91 -16.28
N PRO A 81 5.54 -5.58 -16.07
CA PRO A 81 6.68 -4.70 -15.95
C PRO A 81 7.48 -4.97 -14.68
N ASP A 82 8.81 -4.92 -14.78
CA ASP A 82 9.74 -4.89 -13.64
C ASP A 82 9.81 -3.49 -13.02
N TYR A 83 9.56 -2.47 -13.83
CA TYR A 83 9.53 -1.06 -13.41
C TYR A 83 8.52 -0.27 -14.22
N ALA A 84 7.85 0.67 -13.57
CA ALA A 84 6.97 1.62 -14.23
C ALA A 84 6.94 2.96 -13.50
N ASN A 85 6.81 4.03 -14.28
CA ASN A 85 6.58 5.39 -13.80
C ASN A 85 5.61 6.13 -14.73
N LEU A 86 5.41 7.43 -14.55
CA LEU A 86 4.49 8.22 -15.37
C LEU A 86 4.91 8.32 -16.86
N LYS A 87 6.15 8.00 -17.19
CA LYS A 87 6.71 8.16 -18.56
C LYS A 87 6.78 6.85 -19.32
N CYS A 88 7.07 5.76 -18.65
CA CYS A 88 7.16 4.45 -19.30
C CYS A 88 7.08 3.27 -18.33
N ALA A 89 6.84 2.10 -18.90
CA ALA A 89 6.97 0.79 -18.28
C ALA A 89 8.09 -0.01 -18.95
N LEU A 90 8.89 -0.72 -18.14
CA LEU A 90 10.03 -1.51 -18.57
C LEU A 90 9.82 -2.97 -18.16
N SER A 91 10.12 -3.92 -19.05
CA SER A 91 10.12 -5.34 -18.75
C SER A 91 11.41 -5.99 -19.27
N LEU A 92 12.18 -6.63 -18.37
CA LEU A 92 13.47 -7.26 -18.65
C LEU A 92 13.29 -8.79 -18.71
N GLN A 93 12.95 -9.29 -19.88
CA GLN A 93 12.76 -10.73 -20.11
C GLN A 93 14.07 -11.41 -20.47
N ALA A 94 14.05 -12.74 -20.61
CA ALA A 94 15.26 -13.53 -20.86
C ALA A 94 16.02 -13.10 -22.14
N GLU A 95 15.32 -12.86 -23.23
CA GLU A 95 15.90 -12.54 -24.55
C GLU A 95 15.60 -11.14 -25.03
N HIS A 96 14.65 -10.45 -24.39
CA HIS A 96 14.15 -9.16 -24.84
C HIS A 96 13.97 -8.19 -23.68
N VAL A 97 14.23 -6.92 -23.96
CA VAL A 97 13.82 -5.81 -23.12
C VAL A 97 12.68 -5.09 -23.83
N TRP A 98 11.60 -4.91 -23.12
CA TRP A 98 10.43 -4.19 -23.62
C TRP A 98 10.29 -2.84 -22.95
N ILE A 99 9.94 -1.84 -23.74
CA ILE A 99 9.71 -0.47 -23.27
C ILE A 99 8.42 0.04 -23.88
N GLN A 100 7.47 0.43 -23.05
CA GLN A 100 6.28 1.14 -23.51
C GLN A 100 6.24 2.50 -22.84
N ALA A 101 6.23 3.55 -23.65
CA ALA A 101 6.13 4.93 -23.18
C ALA A 101 4.67 5.37 -23.06
N THR A 102 4.41 6.44 -22.30
CA THR A 102 3.10 7.08 -22.20
C THR A 102 2.95 8.27 -23.14
N GLU A 103 4.06 8.71 -23.73
CA GLU A 103 4.14 9.79 -24.72
C GLU A 103 5.22 9.49 -25.76
N THR A 104 5.38 10.37 -26.76
CA THR A 104 6.39 10.16 -27.80
C THR A 104 7.73 10.79 -27.41
N PHE A 105 8.81 9.99 -27.53
CA PHE A 105 10.20 10.39 -27.39
C PHE A 105 10.94 9.98 -28.66
N GLY A 106 11.22 10.96 -29.54
CA GLY A 106 11.83 10.70 -30.84
C GLY A 106 13.33 10.38 -30.80
N ASP A 107 13.98 10.71 -29.70
CA ASP A 107 15.43 10.65 -29.51
C ASP A 107 15.81 9.89 -28.22
N ALA A 108 15.04 8.88 -27.84
CA ALA A 108 15.31 8.12 -26.63
C ALA A 108 16.56 7.24 -26.78
N HIS A 109 17.44 7.28 -25.80
CA HIS A 109 18.60 6.41 -25.69
C HIS A 109 18.39 5.43 -24.55
N VAL A 110 18.53 4.14 -24.85
CA VAL A 110 18.42 3.03 -23.90
C VAL A 110 19.81 2.46 -23.65
N GLU A 111 20.23 2.46 -22.40
CA GLU A 111 21.47 1.82 -21.96
C GLU A 111 21.18 0.77 -20.90
N ILE A 112 21.76 -0.41 -21.09
CA ILE A 112 21.69 -1.51 -20.12
C ILE A 112 23.11 -1.88 -19.69
N THR A 113 23.32 -1.93 -18.39
CA THR A 113 24.61 -2.25 -17.79
C THR A 113 24.50 -3.42 -16.80
N CYS A 114 25.60 -4.16 -16.62
CA CYS A 114 25.75 -5.13 -15.52
C CYS A 114 27.12 -4.89 -14.86
N GLY A 115 27.11 -4.43 -13.63
CA GLY A 115 28.29 -3.88 -12.99
C GLY A 115 28.85 -2.69 -13.79
N ASN A 116 30.10 -2.78 -14.21
CA ASN A 116 30.76 -1.73 -15.01
C ASN A 116 30.74 -2.00 -16.52
N LYS A 117 30.02 -3.04 -16.97
CA LYS A 117 29.97 -3.41 -18.38
C LYS A 117 28.64 -2.97 -19.01
N THR A 118 28.72 -2.23 -20.13
CA THR A 118 27.57 -1.95 -20.98
C THR A 118 27.22 -3.20 -21.78
N ILE A 119 25.97 -3.64 -21.69
CA ILE A 119 25.41 -4.81 -22.39
C ILE A 119 24.69 -4.39 -23.65
N LEU A 120 23.97 -3.27 -23.59
CA LEU A 120 23.22 -2.73 -24.71
C LEU A 120 23.25 -1.19 -24.63
N SER A 121 23.35 -0.54 -25.80
CA SER A 121 23.29 0.91 -25.91
C SER A 121 22.69 1.25 -27.29
N GLU A 122 21.45 1.70 -27.31
CA GLU A 122 20.70 1.91 -28.55
C GLU A 122 19.87 3.19 -28.52
N GLN A 123 19.77 3.84 -29.69
CA GLN A 123 18.84 4.95 -29.93
C GLN A 123 17.53 4.41 -30.50
N VAL A 124 16.43 4.82 -29.91
CA VAL A 124 15.09 4.36 -30.29
C VAL A 124 14.08 5.50 -30.29
N THR A 125 13.01 5.34 -31.06
CA THR A 125 11.83 6.18 -30.93
C THR A 125 10.80 5.45 -30.10
N LEU A 126 10.40 6.03 -28.98
CA LEU A 126 9.35 5.52 -28.12
C LEU A 126 8.04 6.26 -28.43
N ASN A 127 6.92 5.53 -28.36
CA ASN A 127 5.60 6.13 -28.44
C ASN A 127 4.56 5.35 -27.59
N ALA A 128 3.44 6.00 -27.29
CA ALA A 128 2.42 5.40 -26.43
C ALA A 128 1.67 4.22 -27.07
N ALA A 129 1.56 4.20 -28.40
CA ALA A 129 0.75 3.22 -29.12
C ALA A 129 1.47 1.89 -29.38
N SER A 130 2.81 1.91 -29.41
CA SER A 130 3.60 0.76 -29.81
C SER A 130 4.79 0.56 -28.89
N PRO A 131 4.83 -0.52 -28.11
CA PRO A 131 6.02 -0.83 -27.31
C PRO A 131 7.21 -1.17 -28.22
N VAL A 132 8.39 -0.80 -27.77
CA VAL A 132 9.67 -1.13 -28.41
C VAL A 132 10.24 -2.39 -27.77
N MET A 133 10.73 -3.29 -28.60
CA MET A 133 11.43 -4.50 -28.20
C MET A 133 12.89 -4.42 -28.63
N LEU A 134 13.80 -4.62 -27.70
CA LEU A 134 15.23 -4.72 -27.92
C LEU A 134 15.71 -6.12 -27.57
N SER A 135 16.42 -6.75 -28.47
CA SER A 135 17.07 -8.05 -28.16
C SER A 135 18.35 -7.83 -27.39
N TRP A 136 18.58 -8.62 -26.38
CA TRP A 136 19.78 -8.54 -25.56
C TRP A 136 20.29 -9.92 -25.13
N ALA A 137 21.55 -9.99 -24.82
CA ALA A 137 22.13 -11.15 -24.15
C ALA A 137 22.05 -10.90 -22.63
N ARG A 138 21.06 -11.49 -21.97
CA ARG A 138 20.90 -11.31 -20.53
C ARG A 138 22.16 -11.74 -19.77
N PRO A 139 22.79 -10.85 -18.98
CA PRO A 139 23.98 -11.18 -18.24
C PRO A 139 23.69 -12.08 -17.03
N GLU A 140 24.70 -12.81 -16.57
CA GLU A 140 24.68 -13.40 -15.24
C GLU A 140 24.84 -12.26 -14.21
N GLY A 141 23.81 -12.03 -13.39
CA GLY A 141 23.80 -10.97 -12.37
C GLY A 141 22.70 -9.96 -12.58
N CYS A 142 22.73 -8.90 -11.78
CA CYS A 142 21.71 -7.85 -11.82
C CYS A 142 22.01 -6.83 -12.91
N ALA A 143 21.07 -6.66 -13.82
CA ALA A 143 21.12 -5.61 -14.82
C ALA A 143 20.57 -4.29 -14.26
N ALA A 144 21.10 -3.19 -14.81
CA ALA A 144 20.53 -1.87 -14.62
C ALA A 144 20.20 -1.28 -16.01
N ILE A 145 19.01 -0.71 -16.14
CA ILE A 145 18.55 -0.05 -17.36
C ILE A 145 18.33 1.44 -17.09
N SER A 146 18.79 2.26 -18.01
CA SER A 146 18.54 3.71 -18.05
C SER A 146 17.95 4.07 -19.40
N VAL A 147 16.88 4.85 -19.38
CA VAL A 147 16.26 5.42 -20.60
C VAL A 147 16.32 6.93 -20.48
N THR A 148 16.96 7.58 -21.45
CA THR A 148 17.09 9.03 -21.48
C THR A 148 16.47 9.58 -22.77
N ALA A 149 15.89 10.76 -22.71
CA ALA A 149 15.39 11.48 -23.87
C ALA A 149 15.50 12.99 -23.65
N GLY A 150 15.86 13.75 -24.68
CA GLY A 150 16.06 15.19 -24.56
C GLY A 150 17.06 15.58 -23.47
N GLY A 151 18.09 14.78 -23.24
CA GLY A 151 19.10 14.98 -22.19
C GLY A 151 18.62 14.74 -20.76
N LYS A 152 17.42 14.17 -20.56
CA LYS A 152 16.86 13.85 -19.23
C LYS A 152 16.64 12.35 -19.09
N THR A 153 16.89 11.82 -17.91
CA THR A 153 16.53 10.43 -17.58
C THR A 153 15.01 10.35 -17.39
N ILE A 154 14.34 9.55 -18.23
CA ILE A 154 12.90 9.31 -18.16
C ILE A 154 12.57 8.04 -17.37
N ALA A 155 13.49 7.08 -17.30
CA ALA A 155 13.39 5.91 -16.42
C ALA A 155 14.79 5.41 -16.05
N CYS A 156 14.90 4.88 -14.83
CA CYS A 156 16.09 4.21 -14.36
C CYS A 156 15.64 3.08 -13.42
N TYR A 157 16.10 1.86 -13.69
CA TYR A 157 15.78 0.69 -12.89
C TYR A 157 17.02 -0.18 -12.72
N ARG A 158 17.17 -0.76 -11.57
CA ARG A 158 18.18 -1.79 -11.27
C ARG A 158 17.51 -3.02 -10.69
N GLU A 159 17.78 -4.17 -11.24
CA GLU A 159 17.30 -5.42 -10.69
C GLU A 159 17.83 -5.62 -9.26
N GLU A 160 16.93 -5.96 -8.36
CA GLU A 160 17.29 -6.36 -7.00
C GLU A 160 17.51 -7.87 -6.94
N LYS A 161 18.38 -8.29 -6.04
CA LYS A 161 18.56 -9.74 -5.79
C LYS A 161 17.28 -10.30 -5.15
N PRO A 162 16.89 -11.55 -5.50
CA PRO A 162 15.66 -12.17 -5.02
C PRO A 162 15.53 -12.35 -3.49
N ASP A 163 16.59 -12.09 -2.72
CA ASP A 163 16.62 -12.29 -1.26
C ASP A 163 15.61 -11.47 -0.47
N ASN A 164 15.00 -10.46 -1.09
CA ASN A 164 13.95 -9.64 -0.48
C ASN A 164 12.53 -10.23 -0.62
N LEU A 165 12.39 -11.37 -1.31
CA LEU A 165 11.10 -12.05 -1.51
C LEU A 165 10.72 -12.98 -0.36
N LYS A 166 11.26 -12.79 0.84
CA LYS A 166 10.84 -13.56 2.01
C LYS A 166 9.36 -13.28 2.27
N LYS A 167 8.56 -14.35 2.25
CA LYS A 167 7.16 -14.26 2.67
C LYS A 167 7.12 -13.65 4.07
N PRO A 168 6.39 -12.55 4.28
CA PRO A 168 6.27 -11.98 5.61
C PRO A 168 5.69 -13.01 6.58
N PRO A 169 6.09 -13.00 7.85
CA PRO A 169 5.51 -13.89 8.85
C PRO A 169 4.01 -13.61 8.98
N VAL A 170 3.28 -14.64 9.36
CA VAL A 170 1.87 -14.46 9.74
C VAL A 170 1.81 -13.50 10.93
N LYS A 171 0.93 -12.52 10.87
CA LYS A 171 0.74 -11.57 11.97
C LYS A 171 0.24 -12.34 13.21
N ASP A 172 0.91 -12.13 14.32
CA ASP A 172 0.45 -12.65 15.61
C ASP A 172 -0.85 -11.96 16.03
N PRO A 173 -1.78 -12.68 16.70
CA PRO A 173 -2.96 -12.06 17.29
C PRO A 173 -2.55 -11.04 18.35
N MET A 174 -3.42 -10.07 18.61
CA MET A 174 -3.20 -9.14 19.70
C MET A 174 -3.07 -9.89 21.04
N PRO A 175 -2.07 -9.54 21.87
CA PRO A 175 -1.92 -10.15 23.20
C PRO A 175 -3.14 -9.82 24.07
N LEU A 176 -3.46 -10.69 25.01
CA LEU A 176 -4.48 -10.36 26.01
C LEU A 176 -4.08 -9.12 26.81
N ALA A 177 -5.03 -8.28 27.21
CA ALA A 177 -4.73 -7.08 27.98
C ALA A 177 -3.92 -7.36 29.26
N SER A 178 -4.15 -8.52 29.89
CA SER A 178 -3.39 -8.96 31.07
C SER A 178 -1.92 -9.29 30.80
N GLU A 179 -1.56 -9.59 29.55
CA GLU A 179 -0.21 -9.98 29.11
C GLU A 179 0.64 -8.79 28.68
N VAL A 180 0.03 -7.65 28.40
CA VAL A 180 0.73 -6.40 28.03
C VAL A 180 1.45 -5.84 29.26
N ARG A 181 2.67 -5.32 29.10
CA ARG A 181 3.57 -5.03 30.24
C ARG A 181 3.21 -3.77 31.01
N SER A 182 2.99 -2.64 30.33
CA SER A 182 2.80 -1.34 30.96
C SER A 182 1.47 -0.70 30.61
N ALA A 183 1.09 0.36 31.36
CA ALA A 183 -0.12 1.12 31.06
C ALA A 183 -0.01 1.90 29.74
N ASP A 184 1.19 2.39 29.38
CA ASP A 184 1.43 3.04 28.10
C ASP A 184 1.26 2.05 26.93
N GLU A 185 1.83 0.83 27.04
CA GLU A 185 1.63 -0.20 26.03
C GLU A 185 0.16 -0.64 25.93
N LEU A 186 -0.55 -0.69 27.05
CA LEU A 186 -2.00 -0.95 27.07
C LEU A 186 -2.79 0.15 26.36
N TYR A 187 -2.42 1.41 26.57
CA TYR A 187 -3.02 2.51 25.82
C TYR A 187 -2.81 2.33 24.32
N LEU A 188 -1.57 2.13 23.89
CA LEU A 188 -1.23 1.94 22.47
C LEU A 188 -1.92 0.71 21.86
N ALA A 189 -2.01 -0.39 22.60
CA ALA A 189 -2.73 -1.58 22.18
C ALA A 189 -4.23 -1.30 21.97
N GLY A 190 -4.85 -0.56 22.87
CA GLY A 190 -6.25 -0.13 22.74
C GLY A 190 -6.46 0.77 21.51
N VAL A 191 -5.56 1.74 21.27
CA VAL A 191 -5.59 2.58 20.07
C VAL A 191 -5.45 1.74 18.80
N HIS A 192 -4.54 0.77 18.80
CA HIS A 192 -4.37 -0.13 17.67
C HIS A 192 -5.67 -0.91 17.37
N VAL A 193 -6.28 -1.51 18.40
CA VAL A 193 -7.56 -2.24 18.25
C VAL A 193 -8.70 -1.32 17.78
N GLU A 194 -8.75 -0.09 18.28
CA GLU A 194 -9.74 0.91 17.84
C GLU A 194 -9.57 1.23 16.35
N GLN A 195 -8.33 1.46 15.91
CA GLN A 195 -8.01 1.81 14.53
C GLN A 195 -8.25 0.67 13.55
N TYR A 196 -7.86 -0.54 13.92
CA TYR A 196 -7.93 -1.71 13.05
C TYR A 196 -9.21 -2.55 13.24
N ARG A 197 -10.05 -2.17 14.19
CA ARG A 197 -11.34 -2.84 14.51
C ARG A 197 -11.23 -4.35 14.55
N ASP A 198 -10.43 -4.87 15.47
CA ASP A 198 -10.36 -6.32 15.70
C ASP A 198 -11.75 -6.85 16.07
N PRO A 199 -12.31 -7.84 15.35
CA PRO A 199 -13.65 -8.37 15.64
C PRO A 199 -13.73 -9.18 16.91
N ALA A 200 -12.60 -9.64 17.44
CA ALA A 200 -12.53 -10.51 18.63
C ALA A 200 -12.25 -9.72 19.92
N VAL A 201 -11.68 -8.52 19.82
CA VAL A 201 -11.22 -7.74 20.98
C VAL A 201 -11.67 -6.30 20.85
N MET A 202 -12.20 -5.74 21.93
CA MET A 202 -12.59 -4.34 22.00
C MET A 202 -11.51 -3.50 22.67
N PRO A 203 -11.34 -2.22 22.29
CA PRO A 203 -10.27 -1.36 22.80
C PRO A 203 -10.38 -1.08 24.30
N ASP A 204 -11.59 -1.03 24.84
CA ASP A 204 -11.84 -0.76 26.25
C ASP A 204 -11.23 -1.81 27.18
N ALA A 205 -11.09 -3.06 26.73
CA ALA A 205 -10.43 -4.12 27.51
C ALA A 205 -8.99 -3.74 27.88
N TYR A 206 -8.26 -3.12 26.98
CA TYR A 206 -6.88 -2.67 27.22
C TYR A 206 -6.84 -1.42 28.10
N TRP A 207 -7.65 -0.43 27.82
CA TRP A 207 -7.68 0.80 28.61
C TRP A 207 -8.16 0.59 30.03
N LEU A 208 -9.15 -0.31 30.24
CA LEU A 208 -9.60 -0.70 31.58
C LEU A 208 -8.51 -1.42 32.37
N GLU A 209 -7.77 -2.32 31.72
CA GLU A 209 -6.62 -2.98 32.38
C GLU A 209 -5.52 -1.95 32.71
N GLY A 210 -5.30 -0.98 31.82
CA GLY A 210 -4.39 0.13 32.08
C GLY A 210 -4.80 0.94 33.31
N LEU A 211 -6.08 1.30 33.41
CA LEU A 211 -6.63 2.05 34.55
C LEU A 211 -6.71 1.23 35.85
N LYS A 212 -6.74 -0.10 35.76
CA LYS A 212 -6.65 -0.98 36.92
C LYS A 212 -5.24 -0.96 37.52
N ARG A 213 -4.21 -0.85 36.67
CA ARG A 213 -2.80 -0.78 37.10
C ARG A 213 -2.40 0.63 37.53
N ASP A 214 -2.79 1.62 36.76
CA ASP A 214 -2.63 3.04 37.05
C ASP A 214 -3.97 3.77 36.88
N PRO A 215 -4.71 3.98 37.97
CA PRO A 215 -6.01 4.63 37.94
C PRO A 215 -6.00 6.06 37.42
N TYR A 216 -4.81 6.68 37.32
CA TYR A 216 -4.62 8.05 36.88
C TYR A 216 -3.89 8.14 35.54
N HIS A 217 -3.76 7.07 34.79
CA HIS A 217 -3.14 7.08 33.48
C HIS A 217 -3.96 7.94 32.49
N ALA A 218 -3.45 9.14 32.17
CA ALA A 218 -4.20 10.16 31.42
C ALA A 218 -4.70 9.68 30.06
N ASP A 219 -3.84 8.98 29.30
CA ASP A 219 -4.17 8.51 27.97
C ASP A 219 -5.23 7.40 27.99
N CYS A 220 -5.17 6.48 28.96
CA CYS A 220 -6.23 5.48 29.14
C CYS A 220 -7.56 6.10 29.57
N LEU A 221 -7.54 7.16 30.38
CA LEU A 221 -8.73 7.94 30.73
C LEU A 221 -9.34 8.60 29.51
N LEU A 222 -8.49 9.21 28.67
CA LEU A 222 -8.93 9.80 27.39
C LEU A 222 -9.49 8.76 26.45
N GLY A 223 -8.82 7.61 26.28
CA GLY A 223 -9.30 6.49 25.47
C GLY A 223 -10.68 6.01 25.91
N MET A 224 -10.86 5.80 27.22
CA MET A 224 -12.16 5.40 27.79
C MET A 224 -13.23 6.49 27.62
N ALA A 225 -12.88 7.77 27.78
CA ALA A 225 -13.85 8.86 27.58
C ALA A 225 -14.35 8.91 26.13
N LYS A 226 -13.45 8.84 25.16
CA LYS A 226 -13.78 8.77 23.73
C LYS A 226 -14.65 7.55 23.42
N TYR A 227 -14.24 6.39 23.83
CA TYR A 227 -14.96 5.14 23.58
C TYR A 227 -16.35 5.14 24.18
N CYS A 228 -16.51 5.56 25.43
CA CYS A 228 -17.81 5.68 26.06
C CYS A 228 -18.72 6.70 25.34
N CYS A 229 -18.15 7.81 24.85
CA CYS A 229 -18.88 8.78 24.05
C CYS A 229 -19.38 8.16 22.73
N GLN A 230 -18.53 7.46 22.00
CA GLN A 230 -18.91 6.75 20.77
C GLN A 230 -19.99 5.69 20.98
N MET A 231 -19.95 5.02 22.13
CA MET A 231 -20.94 4.01 22.52
C MET A 231 -22.23 4.59 23.13
N GLY A 232 -22.37 5.91 23.20
CA GLY A 232 -23.53 6.60 23.77
C GLY A 232 -23.60 6.56 25.31
N ARG A 233 -22.54 6.08 26.00
CA ARG A 233 -22.44 6.04 27.46
C ARG A 233 -21.94 7.37 28.04
N LEU A 234 -22.72 8.43 27.83
CA LEU A 234 -22.28 9.81 28.06
C LEU A 234 -21.90 10.10 29.52
N SER A 235 -22.62 9.57 30.50
CA SER A 235 -22.27 9.76 31.92
C SER A 235 -20.94 9.10 32.32
N GLU A 236 -20.61 7.98 31.71
CA GLU A 236 -19.31 7.33 31.92
C GLU A 236 -18.21 8.12 31.20
N ALA A 237 -18.47 8.58 29.98
CA ALA A 237 -17.54 9.42 29.21
C ALA A 237 -17.18 10.69 30.01
N GLU A 238 -18.17 11.37 30.56
CA GLU A 238 -17.96 12.57 31.42
C GLU A 238 -17.12 12.24 32.66
N ARG A 239 -17.40 11.14 33.33
CA ARG A 239 -16.64 10.72 34.50
C ARG A 239 -15.15 10.49 34.19
N TYR A 240 -14.83 9.79 33.10
CA TYR A 240 -13.46 9.56 32.68
C TYR A 240 -12.77 10.85 32.26
N ALA A 241 -13.47 11.71 31.50
CA ALA A 241 -12.93 12.99 31.05
C ALA A 241 -12.64 13.93 32.25
N ARG A 242 -13.54 14.05 33.20
CA ARG A 242 -13.32 14.87 34.42
C ARG A 242 -12.14 14.37 35.21
N LYS A 243 -12.03 13.06 35.42
CA LYS A 243 -10.90 12.47 36.12
C LYS A 243 -9.56 12.76 35.43
N GLY A 244 -9.52 12.77 34.10
CA GLY A 244 -8.34 13.16 33.33
C GLY A 244 -8.00 14.65 33.46
N LEU A 245 -9.03 15.52 33.47
CA LEU A 245 -8.84 16.97 33.67
C LEU A 245 -8.31 17.32 35.06
N ASP A 246 -8.78 16.63 36.10
CA ASP A 246 -8.29 16.84 37.46
C ASP A 246 -6.79 16.61 37.59
N LEU A 247 -6.22 15.70 36.78
CA LEU A 247 -4.76 15.50 36.69
C LEU A 247 -4.05 16.67 36.03
N SER A 248 -4.63 17.22 34.97
CA SER A 248 -4.05 18.35 34.25
C SER A 248 -4.00 19.63 35.08
N LEU A 249 -4.98 19.85 35.95
CA LEU A 249 -5.04 21.02 36.83
C LEU A 249 -4.02 20.98 38.00
N ILE A 250 -3.48 19.80 38.31
CA ILE A 250 -2.45 19.64 39.34
C ILE A 250 -1.06 20.05 38.83
N HIS A 251 -0.85 20.10 37.54
CA HIS A 251 0.42 20.40 36.88
C HIS A 251 0.49 21.79 36.23
N ILE A 252 -0.54 22.60 36.37
CA ILE A 252 -0.58 24.00 36.02
C ILE A 252 -0.46 24.81 37.34
#